data_075959eb7df136523bb2f909aad7cd15
#
_entry.id   075959eb7df136523bb2f909aad7cd15
#
_cell.length_a   1.000
_cell.length_b   1.000
_cell.length_c   1.000
_cell.angle_alpha   90.00
_cell.angle_beta   90.00
_cell.angle_gamma   90.00
#
_symmetry.space_group_name_H-M   'P 1'
#
loop_
_entity.id
_entity.type
_entity.pdbx_description
1 polymer ?
#
loop_
_entity_poly.entity_id
_entity_poly.type
_entity_poly.pdbx_seq_one_letter_code
_entity_poly.pdbx_strand_id
1 'polypeptide(L)'
;IKETVRALVGAGVAGMNLEDSIAKGGSGLVELGQQLEKITAVMDAKRELGSEFFLNARVDSFHVITNDPRKALDEAIRRGNAYAEAGGDCIFYLGLHSAETIGIVAKEVKAPVSILAGPQSPSVSQLQDLGVARVSYGSGFMKAAITGTKKLAQEILEKGTCSLLKDGVQTPEINTLVARKR
;
A
#
# COMPACT_ATOMS: atom_id res chain seq x y z
N ILE A 1 3.35 17.53 -9.79
CA ILE A 1 2.43 16.98 -8.78
C ILE A 1 1.04 17.60 -8.90
N LYS A 2 0.86 18.93 -8.83
CA LYS A 2 -0.47 19.57 -8.89
C LYS A 2 -1.26 19.18 -10.15
N GLU A 3 -0.63 19.15 -11.32
CA GLU A 3 -1.25 18.71 -12.58
C GLU A 3 -1.69 17.24 -12.53
N THR A 4 -0.87 16.37 -11.94
CA THR A 4 -1.19 14.95 -11.74
C THR A 4 -2.45 14.81 -10.87
N VAL A 5 -2.51 15.54 -9.74
CA VAL A 5 -3.68 15.51 -8.85
C VAL A 5 -4.93 16.01 -9.58
N ARG A 6 -4.85 17.12 -10.34
CA ARG A 6 -5.98 17.62 -11.14
C ARG A 6 -6.48 16.59 -12.14
N ALA A 7 -5.56 15.92 -12.85
CA ALA A 7 -5.92 14.88 -13.81
C ALA A 7 -6.60 13.67 -13.14
N LEU A 8 -6.07 13.22 -11.97
CA LEU A 8 -6.65 12.12 -11.21
C LEU A 8 -8.04 12.45 -10.68
N VAL A 9 -8.22 13.63 -10.08
CA VAL A 9 -9.53 14.10 -9.60
C VAL A 9 -10.52 14.23 -10.77
N GLY A 10 -10.11 14.82 -11.89
CA GLY A 10 -10.93 14.91 -13.09
C GLY A 10 -11.34 13.56 -13.69
N ALA A 11 -10.53 12.53 -13.47
CA ALA A 11 -10.86 11.15 -13.85
C ALA A 11 -11.71 10.39 -12.80
N GLY A 12 -12.09 11.03 -11.69
CA GLY A 12 -12.88 10.43 -10.62
C GLY A 12 -12.08 9.53 -9.66
N VAL A 13 -10.76 9.66 -9.62
CA VAL A 13 -9.90 8.91 -8.70
C VAL A 13 -10.03 9.49 -7.29
N ALA A 14 -10.29 8.63 -6.29
CA ALA A 14 -10.54 9.04 -4.91
C ALA A 14 -9.27 9.41 -4.12
N GLY A 15 -8.10 8.96 -4.54
CA GLY A 15 -6.85 9.21 -3.83
C GLY A 15 -5.64 8.54 -4.48
N MET A 16 -4.45 8.79 -3.91
CA MET A 16 -3.21 8.19 -4.42
C MET A 16 -2.24 7.81 -3.31
N ASN A 17 -1.29 6.92 -3.63
CA ASN A 17 -0.06 6.74 -2.85
C ASN A 17 1.01 7.69 -3.42
N LEU A 18 1.72 8.38 -2.52
CA LEU A 18 2.90 9.18 -2.87
C LEU A 18 4.10 8.61 -2.12
N GLU A 19 4.98 7.90 -2.82
CA GLU A 19 6.13 7.23 -2.23
C GLU A 19 7.35 8.14 -2.12
N ASP A 20 8.22 7.84 -1.16
CA ASP A 20 9.43 8.59 -0.87
C ASP A 20 10.73 7.86 -1.23
N SER A 21 10.64 6.73 -1.91
CA SER A 21 11.81 6.07 -2.50
C SER A 21 12.17 6.68 -3.85
N ILE A 22 13.47 6.67 -4.16
CA ILE A 22 13.96 7.14 -5.46
C ILE A 22 13.65 6.09 -6.52
N ALA A 23 12.73 6.43 -7.44
CA ALA A 23 12.36 5.54 -8.54
C ALA A 23 13.40 5.63 -9.69
N LYS A 24 13.66 4.47 -10.34
CA LYS A 24 14.48 4.32 -11.55
C LYS A 24 15.90 4.95 -11.51
N GLY A 25 16.89 4.10 -11.26
CA GLY A 25 18.31 4.43 -11.41
C GLY A 25 18.98 5.08 -10.20
N GLY A 26 18.23 5.37 -9.14
CA GLY A 26 18.75 5.77 -7.84
C GLY A 26 18.45 4.74 -6.76
N SER A 27 19.23 4.78 -5.67
CA SER A 27 18.96 4.02 -4.45
C SER A 27 18.82 5.00 -3.29
N GLY A 28 17.82 4.79 -2.44
CA GLY A 28 17.65 5.59 -1.24
C GLY A 28 16.28 6.24 -1.10
N LEU A 29 16.16 7.04 -0.07
CA LEU A 29 14.99 7.87 0.17
C LEU A 29 15.18 9.26 -0.44
N VAL A 30 14.11 9.81 -0.97
CA VAL A 30 14.06 11.23 -1.36
C VAL A 30 14.36 12.08 -0.12
N GLU A 31 15.08 13.19 -0.31
CA GLU A 31 15.33 14.13 0.78
C GLU A 31 14.01 14.59 1.41
N LEU A 32 13.98 14.71 2.75
CA LEU A 32 12.72 14.95 3.47
C LEU A 32 12.04 16.25 3.01
N GLY A 33 12.79 17.35 2.90
CA GLY A 33 12.24 18.64 2.46
C GLY A 33 11.60 18.57 1.09
N GLN A 34 12.26 17.89 0.13
CA GLN A 34 11.70 17.68 -1.20
C GLN A 34 10.40 16.83 -1.17
N GLN A 35 10.32 15.83 -0.28
CA GLN A 35 9.09 15.05 -0.14
C GLN A 35 7.97 15.87 0.49
N LEU A 36 8.28 16.72 1.47
CA LEU A 36 7.31 17.63 2.07
C LEU A 36 6.78 18.64 1.06
N GLU A 37 7.62 19.18 0.18
CA GLU A 37 7.17 20.04 -0.93
C GLU A 37 6.16 19.32 -1.85
N LYS A 38 6.39 18.04 -2.15
CA LYS A 38 5.45 17.24 -2.95
C LYS A 38 4.11 17.05 -2.23
N ILE A 39 4.14 16.74 -0.92
CA ILE A 39 2.94 16.57 -0.10
C ILE A 39 2.15 17.89 -0.06
N THR A 40 2.84 19.00 0.22
CA THR A 40 2.24 20.35 0.22
C THR A 40 1.58 20.66 -1.13
N ALA A 41 2.25 20.33 -2.24
CA ALA A 41 1.67 20.54 -3.58
C ALA A 41 0.40 19.70 -3.83
N VAL A 42 0.30 18.49 -3.25
CA VAL A 42 -0.92 17.69 -3.27
C VAL A 42 -2.03 18.36 -2.47
N MET A 43 -1.72 18.83 -1.25
CA MET A 43 -2.68 19.46 -0.36
C MET A 43 -3.20 20.79 -0.93
N ASP A 44 -2.33 21.56 -1.58
CA ASP A 44 -2.75 22.78 -2.30
C ASP A 44 -3.70 22.44 -3.45
N ALA A 45 -3.38 21.45 -4.28
CA ALA A 45 -4.25 21.05 -5.38
C ALA A 45 -5.61 20.53 -4.88
N LYS A 46 -5.61 19.73 -3.79
CA LYS A 46 -6.82 19.26 -3.11
C LYS A 46 -7.70 20.45 -2.67
N ARG A 47 -7.10 21.49 -2.07
CA ARG A 47 -7.79 22.69 -1.62
C ARG A 47 -8.32 23.53 -2.80
N GLU A 48 -7.49 23.75 -3.84
CA GLU A 48 -7.87 24.48 -5.05
C GLU A 48 -9.07 23.84 -5.77
N LEU A 49 -9.17 22.52 -5.72
CA LEU A 49 -10.25 21.74 -6.37
C LEU A 49 -11.48 21.54 -5.47
N GLY A 50 -11.44 21.93 -4.20
CA GLY A 50 -12.50 21.60 -3.23
C GLY A 50 -12.76 20.09 -3.14
N SER A 51 -11.70 19.26 -3.26
CA SER A 51 -11.81 17.81 -3.38
C SER A 51 -11.42 17.09 -2.09
N GLU A 52 -12.14 16.02 -1.75
CA GLU A 52 -11.81 15.08 -0.68
C GLU A 52 -10.75 14.02 -1.12
N PHE A 53 -9.94 14.34 -2.14
CA PHE A 53 -8.89 13.45 -2.65
C PHE A 53 -7.96 12.98 -1.53
N PHE A 54 -7.82 11.66 -1.37
CA PHE A 54 -7.12 11.07 -0.24
C PHE A 54 -5.62 10.86 -0.54
N LEU A 55 -4.75 11.41 0.30
CA LEU A 55 -3.30 11.22 0.20
C LEU A 55 -2.81 10.16 1.17
N ASN A 56 -2.42 9.01 0.65
CA ASN A 56 -1.72 7.97 1.39
C ASN A 56 -0.20 8.20 1.23
N ALA A 57 0.41 8.94 2.16
CA ALA A 57 1.83 9.26 2.12
C ALA A 57 2.65 8.02 2.48
N ARG A 58 3.41 7.49 1.49
CA ARG A 58 4.14 6.23 1.64
C ARG A 58 5.57 6.49 2.13
N VAL A 59 5.96 5.71 3.15
CA VAL A 59 7.29 5.69 3.75
C VAL A 59 7.98 4.36 3.44
N ASP A 60 9.10 4.42 2.75
CA ASP A 60 9.86 3.24 2.32
C ASP A 60 11.11 2.98 3.18
N SER A 61 11.24 3.56 4.38
CA SER A 61 12.42 3.44 5.23
C SER A 61 12.81 1.98 5.50
N PHE A 62 11.87 1.09 5.84
CA PHE A 62 12.14 -0.33 6.06
C PHE A 62 12.49 -1.09 4.78
N HIS A 63 12.11 -0.58 3.62
CA HIS A 63 12.43 -1.16 2.32
C HIS A 63 13.82 -0.73 1.84
N VAL A 64 14.23 0.47 2.20
CA VAL A 64 15.51 1.08 1.75
C VAL A 64 16.64 0.85 2.76
N ILE A 65 16.37 0.99 4.07
CA ILE A 65 17.37 0.83 5.14
C ILE A 65 17.28 -0.60 5.69
N THR A 66 17.87 -1.56 4.98
CA THR A 66 17.75 -2.99 5.30
C THR A 66 18.82 -3.51 6.27
N ASN A 67 19.91 -2.78 6.44
CA ASN A 67 21.08 -3.17 7.24
C ASN A 67 21.08 -2.60 8.66
N ASP A 68 20.14 -1.74 9.01
CA ASP A 68 20.00 -1.11 10.32
C ASP A 68 18.52 -0.96 10.70
N PRO A 69 17.92 -1.95 11.37
CA PRO A 69 16.51 -1.91 11.76
C PRO A 69 16.13 -0.74 12.67
N ARG A 70 17.05 -0.31 13.56
CA ARG A 70 16.81 0.81 14.45
C ARG A 70 16.73 2.12 13.67
N LYS A 71 17.70 2.35 12.80
CA LYS A 71 17.71 3.51 11.92
C LYS A 71 16.47 3.54 11.00
N ALA A 72 16.06 2.36 10.48
CA ALA A 72 14.84 2.25 9.68
C ALA A 72 13.59 2.67 10.46
N LEU A 73 13.48 2.25 11.74
CA LEU A 73 12.37 2.60 12.62
C LEU A 73 12.38 4.10 12.96
N ASP A 74 13.53 4.65 13.37
CA ASP A 74 13.67 6.07 13.72
C ASP A 74 13.29 6.95 12.50
N GLU A 75 13.76 6.59 11.32
CA GLU A 75 13.42 7.29 10.07
C GLU A 75 11.94 7.12 9.67
N ALA A 76 11.35 5.93 9.92
CA ALA A 76 9.93 5.68 9.70
C ALA A 76 9.05 6.63 10.52
N ILE A 77 9.33 6.75 11.82
CA ILE A 77 8.59 7.61 12.74
C ILE A 77 8.80 9.08 12.37
N ARG A 78 10.05 9.48 12.12
CA ARG A 78 10.40 10.86 11.75
C ARG A 78 9.66 11.32 10.50
N ARG A 79 9.69 10.51 9.42
CA ARG A 79 9.01 10.82 8.16
C ARG A 79 7.49 10.75 8.31
N GLY A 80 6.99 9.71 8.99
CA GLY A 80 5.56 9.56 9.21
C GLY A 80 4.93 10.78 9.88
N ASN A 81 5.57 11.29 10.94
CA ASN A 81 5.09 12.49 11.64
C ASN A 81 5.21 13.75 10.77
N ALA A 82 6.32 13.92 10.04
CA ALA A 82 6.50 15.05 9.13
C ALA A 82 5.45 15.05 7.99
N TYR A 83 5.11 13.88 7.45
CA TYR A 83 4.09 13.75 6.40
C TYR A 83 2.68 13.99 6.94
N ALA A 84 2.39 13.54 8.18
CA ALA A 84 1.14 13.84 8.86
C ALA A 84 0.96 15.35 9.09
N GLU A 85 2.00 16.05 9.56
CA GLU A 85 2.02 17.49 9.76
C GLU A 85 1.86 18.27 8.44
N ALA A 86 2.40 17.74 7.34
CA ALA A 86 2.24 18.32 6.01
C ALA A 86 0.86 18.05 5.38
N GLY A 87 0.00 17.27 6.04
CA GLY A 87 -1.39 17.02 5.63
C GLY A 87 -1.64 15.66 4.97
N GLY A 88 -0.71 14.70 5.05
CA GLY A 88 -0.97 13.32 4.62
C GLY A 88 -2.13 12.71 5.40
N ASP A 89 -3.15 12.23 4.69
CA ASP A 89 -4.39 11.69 5.32
C ASP A 89 -4.13 10.34 6.01
N CYS A 90 -3.15 9.58 5.55
CA CYS A 90 -2.72 8.30 6.12
C CYS A 90 -1.23 8.07 5.79
N ILE A 91 -0.50 7.42 6.69
CA ILE A 91 0.90 7.07 6.47
C ILE A 91 1.04 5.60 6.16
N PHE A 92 1.60 5.28 4.99
CA PHE A 92 1.65 3.93 4.46
C PHE A 92 3.07 3.37 4.47
N TYR A 93 3.27 2.28 5.20
CA TYR A 93 4.58 1.64 5.36
C TYR A 93 4.73 0.35 4.55
N LEU A 94 5.87 0.24 3.86
CA LEU A 94 6.32 -0.99 3.19
C LEU A 94 7.47 -1.63 3.97
N GLY A 95 7.56 -2.97 3.91
CA GLY A 95 8.63 -3.72 4.56
C GLY A 95 8.48 -3.89 6.08
N LEU A 96 7.37 -3.45 6.65
CA LEU A 96 7.06 -3.53 8.07
C LEU A 96 6.24 -4.80 8.37
N HIS A 97 6.84 -5.80 9.03
CA HIS A 97 6.23 -7.11 9.26
C HIS A 97 6.18 -7.54 10.73
N SER A 98 7.08 -7.04 11.58
CA SER A 98 7.12 -7.38 13.01
C SER A 98 5.95 -6.74 13.77
N ALA A 99 5.20 -7.53 14.53
CA ALA A 99 4.11 -7.04 15.37
C ALA A 99 4.59 -5.96 16.36
N GLU A 100 5.77 -6.16 16.96
CA GLU A 100 6.37 -5.20 17.88
C GLU A 100 6.62 -3.85 17.20
N THR A 101 7.30 -3.88 16.04
CA THR A 101 7.64 -2.65 15.30
C THR A 101 6.38 -1.96 14.75
N ILE A 102 5.38 -2.74 14.28
CA ILE A 102 4.07 -2.22 13.86
C ILE A 102 3.40 -1.47 15.00
N GLY A 103 3.37 -2.07 16.21
CA GLY A 103 2.78 -1.44 17.39
C GLY A 103 3.48 -0.13 17.78
N ILE A 104 4.82 -0.09 17.71
CA ILE A 104 5.59 1.14 17.96
C ILE A 104 5.23 2.22 16.94
N VAL A 105 5.25 1.90 15.64
CA VAL A 105 4.93 2.86 14.57
C VAL A 105 3.49 3.36 14.69
N ALA A 106 2.53 2.47 14.94
CA ALA A 106 1.12 2.84 15.09
C ALA A 106 0.86 3.76 16.30
N LYS A 107 1.67 3.63 17.35
CA LYS A 107 1.59 4.47 18.57
C LYS A 107 2.27 5.82 18.41
N GLU A 108 3.46 5.84 17.78
CA GLU A 108 4.32 7.04 17.73
C GLU A 108 3.98 7.97 16.55
N VAL A 109 3.31 7.46 15.52
CA VAL A 109 2.90 8.25 14.34
C VAL A 109 1.54 8.90 14.58
N LYS A 110 1.48 10.22 14.43
CA LYS A 110 0.31 11.07 14.75
C LYS A 110 -0.71 11.14 13.59
N ALA A 111 -0.89 10.04 12.88
CA ALA A 111 -1.88 9.91 11.80
C ALA A 111 -2.30 8.45 11.66
N PRO A 112 -3.41 8.15 10.98
CA PRO A 112 -3.78 6.78 10.65
C PRO A 112 -2.63 6.05 9.94
N VAL A 113 -2.30 4.84 10.40
CA VAL A 113 -1.22 4.02 9.85
C VAL A 113 -1.78 2.94 8.93
N SER A 114 -1.21 2.83 7.75
CA SER A 114 -1.46 1.75 6.80
C SER A 114 -0.20 0.91 6.62
N ILE A 115 -0.36 -0.40 6.45
CA ILE A 115 0.76 -1.30 6.14
C ILE A 115 0.52 -2.11 4.88
N LEU A 116 1.61 -2.52 4.22
CA LEU A 116 1.58 -3.57 3.21
C LEU A 116 1.72 -4.93 3.89
N ALA A 117 0.63 -5.67 3.98
CA ALA A 117 0.63 -7.01 4.56
C ALA A 117 0.98 -8.09 3.53
N GLY A 118 1.58 -9.16 4.03
CA GLY A 118 1.96 -10.34 3.28
C GLY A 118 1.97 -11.59 4.17
N PRO A 119 2.51 -12.72 3.69
CA PRO A 119 2.49 -13.99 4.43
C PRO A 119 3.16 -13.96 5.81
N GLN A 120 4.06 -13.00 6.05
CA GLN A 120 4.79 -12.85 7.31
C GLN A 120 4.15 -11.81 8.24
N SER A 121 3.10 -11.14 7.82
CA SER A 121 2.43 -10.12 8.63
C SER A 121 1.53 -10.76 9.68
N PRO A 122 1.29 -10.08 10.81
CA PRO A 122 0.25 -10.46 11.75
C PRO A 122 -1.12 -10.57 11.07
N SER A 123 -2.05 -11.30 11.68
CA SER A 123 -3.44 -11.37 11.18
C SER A 123 -4.11 -10.00 11.22
N VAL A 124 -5.19 -9.83 10.44
CA VAL A 124 -5.95 -8.57 10.42
C VAL A 124 -6.45 -8.17 11.81
N SER A 125 -6.92 -9.14 12.61
CA SER A 125 -7.33 -8.90 14.00
C SER A 125 -6.17 -8.36 14.85
N GLN A 126 -5.01 -9.01 14.80
CA GLN A 126 -3.82 -8.54 15.52
C GLN A 126 -3.37 -7.14 15.04
N LEU A 127 -3.46 -6.86 13.74
CA LEU A 127 -3.13 -5.53 13.20
C LEU A 127 -4.09 -4.46 13.70
N GLN A 128 -5.36 -4.79 13.83
CA GLN A 128 -6.38 -3.91 14.43
C GLN A 128 -6.05 -3.62 15.90
N ASP A 129 -5.70 -4.64 16.68
CA ASP A 129 -5.32 -4.50 18.09
C ASP A 129 -4.05 -3.66 18.28
N LEU A 130 -3.14 -3.69 17.29
CA LEU A 130 -1.94 -2.86 17.24
C LEU A 130 -2.19 -1.41 16.81
N GLY A 131 -3.42 -1.05 16.42
CA GLY A 131 -3.78 0.30 16.03
C GLY A 131 -3.60 0.61 14.54
N VAL A 132 -3.42 -0.42 13.68
CA VAL A 132 -3.34 -0.22 12.22
C VAL A 132 -4.73 0.13 11.68
N ALA A 133 -4.83 1.26 10.99
CA ALA A 133 -6.10 1.76 10.44
C ALA A 133 -6.45 1.15 9.07
N ARG A 134 -5.45 0.74 8.28
CA ARG A 134 -5.64 0.21 6.92
C ARG A 134 -4.62 -0.88 6.60
N VAL A 135 -5.08 -1.96 5.97
CA VAL A 135 -4.23 -3.04 5.48
C VAL A 135 -4.30 -3.09 3.96
N SER A 136 -3.14 -3.05 3.30
CA SER A 136 -2.99 -3.21 1.86
C SER A 136 -2.34 -4.55 1.54
N TYR A 137 -2.81 -5.23 0.53
CA TYR A 137 -2.16 -6.45 0.01
C TYR A 137 -1.42 -6.17 -1.31
N GLY A 138 -1.42 -4.92 -1.80
CA GLY A 138 -0.76 -4.53 -3.03
C GLY A 138 -1.15 -5.42 -4.21
N SER A 139 -0.15 -6.00 -4.87
CA SER A 139 -0.33 -6.95 -5.98
C SER A 139 -0.53 -8.41 -5.52
N GLY A 140 -0.71 -8.69 -4.22
CA GLY A 140 -0.76 -10.05 -3.66
C GLY A 140 -1.82 -10.94 -4.30
N PHE A 141 -3.06 -10.45 -4.39
CA PHE A 141 -4.16 -11.20 -5.01
C PHE A 141 -3.91 -11.50 -6.49
N MET A 142 -3.42 -10.52 -7.24
CA MET A 142 -3.07 -10.71 -8.65
C MET A 142 -1.96 -11.77 -8.80
N LYS A 143 -0.90 -11.69 -7.97
CA LYS A 143 0.19 -12.68 -8.00
C LYS A 143 -0.31 -14.08 -7.65
N ALA A 144 -1.20 -14.22 -6.69
CA ALA A 144 -1.82 -15.50 -6.34
C ALA A 144 -2.63 -16.07 -7.50
N ALA A 145 -3.47 -15.26 -8.15
CA ALA A 145 -4.26 -15.67 -9.31
C ALA A 145 -3.38 -16.10 -10.49
N ILE A 146 -2.35 -15.33 -10.83
CA ILE A 146 -1.39 -15.68 -11.89
C ILE A 146 -0.64 -16.97 -11.54
N THR A 147 -0.27 -17.16 -10.29
CA THR A 147 0.42 -18.38 -9.85
C THR A 147 -0.48 -19.61 -10.00
N GLY A 148 -1.75 -19.50 -9.64
CA GLY A 148 -2.74 -20.57 -9.85
C GLY A 148 -2.89 -20.93 -11.32
N THR A 149 -3.09 -19.94 -12.19
CA THR A 149 -3.18 -20.11 -13.64
C THR A 149 -1.91 -20.74 -14.21
N LYS A 150 -0.73 -20.30 -13.79
CA LYS A 150 0.54 -20.88 -14.23
C LYS A 150 0.66 -22.37 -13.85
N LYS A 151 0.31 -22.73 -12.61
CA LYS A 151 0.33 -24.13 -12.16
C LYS A 151 -0.59 -25.02 -12.98
N LEU A 152 -1.79 -24.54 -13.28
CA LEU A 152 -2.75 -25.28 -14.13
C LEU A 152 -2.21 -25.46 -15.55
N ALA A 153 -1.65 -24.42 -16.16
CA ALA A 153 -1.05 -24.52 -17.50
C ALA A 153 0.11 -25.52 -17.52
N GLN A 154 0.95 -25.52 -16.49
CA GLN A 154 2.05 -26.49 -16.36
C GLN A 154 1.53 -27.92 -16.24
N GLU A 155 0.50 -28.17 -15.43
CA GLU A 155 -0.13 -29.50 -15.30
C GLU A 155 -0.64 -30.01 -16.64
N ILE A 156 -1.31 -29.16 -17.42
CA ILE A 156 -1.83 -29.52 -18.74
C ILE A 156 -0.68 -29.85 -19.72
N LEU A 157 0.37 -29.04 -19.75
CA LEU A 157 1.50 -29.24 -20.65
C LEU A 157 2.34 -30.46 -20.29
N GLU A 158 2.54 -30.76 -19.01
CA GLU A 158 3.43 -31.84 -18.55
C GLU A 158 2.70 -33.18 -18.43
N LYS A 159 1.41 -33.18 -18.05
CA LYS A 159 0.67 -34.40 -17.71
C LYS A 159 -0.56 -34.63 -18.56
N GLY A 160 -1.00 -33.65 -19.34
CA GLY A 160 -2.26 -33.72 -20.10
C GLY A 160 -3.52 -33.76 -19.21
N THR A 161 -3.40 -33.38 -17.94
CA THR A 161 -4.50 -33.38 -16.97
C THR A 161 -4.83 -31.95 -16.50
N CYS A 162 -6.01 -31.78 -15.91
CA CYS A 162 -6.48 -30.48 -15.41
C CYS A 162 -7.12 -30.62 -14.00
N SER A 163 -6.47 -31.38 -13.13
CA SER A 163 -6.99 -31.73 -11.81
C SER A 163 -7.23 -30.52 -10.90
N LEU A 164 -6.47 -29.46 -11.09
CA LEU A 164 -6.62 -28.20 -10.35
C LEU A 164 -7.92 -27.44 -10.66
N LEU A 165 -8.64 -27.78 -11.76
CA LEU A 165 -9.94 -27.17 -12.07
C LEU A 165 -11.07 -27.63 -11.14
N LYS A 166 -10.91 -28.77 -10.45
CA LYS A 166 -11.96 -29.33 -9.57
C LYS A 166 -12.40 -28.36 -8.45
N ASP A 167 -11.45 -27.53 -7.96
CA ASP A 167 -11.66 -26.58 -6.87
C ASP A 167 -12.00 -25.16 -7.40
N GLY A 168 -12.24 -25.03 -8.69
CA GLY A 168 -12.59 -23.77 -9.34
C GLY A 168 -13.97 -23.26 -8.94
N VAL A 169 -14.12 -21.94 -8.88
CA VAL A 169 -15.39 -21.26 -8.62
C VAL A 169 -16.41 -21.66 -9.68
N GLN A 170 -17.60 -22.06 -9.24
CA GLN A 170 -18.66 -22.55 -10.13
C GLN A 170 -19.42 -21.39 -10.80
N THR A 171 -19.96 -21.62 -12.01
CA THR A 171 -20.67 -20.59 -12.79
C THR A 171 -21.78 -19.87 -12.03
N PRO A 172 -22.63 -20.51 -11.22
CA PRO A 172 -23.67 -19.81 -10.45
C PRO A 172 -23.08 -18.81 -9.44
N GLU A 173 -21.96 -19.17 -8.81
CA GLU A 173 -21.26 -18.28 -7.88
C GLU A 173 -20.66 -17.08 -8.62
N ILE A 174 -20.01 -17.30 -9.77
CA ILE A 174 -19.49 -16.23 -10.62
C ILE A 174 -20.61 -15.26 -11.01
N ASN A 175 -21.76 -15.79 -11.45
CA ASN A 175 -22.91 -14.98 -11.83
C ASN A 175 -23.41 -14.13 -10.65
N THR A 176 -23.38 -14.67 -9.44
CA THR A 176 -23.75 -13.94 -8.22
C THR A 176 -22.75 -12.82 -7.90
N LEU A 177 -21.45 -13.10 -8.02
CA LEU A 177 -20.39 -12.12 -7.75
C LEU A 177 -20.40 -10.93 -8.72
N VAL A 178 -20.72 -11.18 -10.01
CA VAL A 178 -20.75 -10.14 -11.04
C VAL A 178 -22.12 -9.49 -11.22
N ALA A 179 -23.18 -10.04 -10.62
CA ALA A 179 -24.49 -9.46 -10.68
C ALA A 179 -24.48 -8.08 -10.02
N ARG A 180 -24.64 -7.02 -10.80
CA ARG A 180 -24.80 -5.67 -10.26
C ARG A 180 -26.13 -5.63 -9.49
N LYS A 181 -26.07 -5.34 -8.20
CA LYS A 181 -27.27 -4.90 -7.48
C LYS A 181 -27.74 -3.59 -8.13
N ARG A 182 -28.84 -3.65 -8.83
CA ARG A 182 -29.53 -2.45 -9.34
C ARG A 182 -30.22 -1.74 -8.18
#